data_46a83db191ecf107a85117ab2bdced4c
#
_entry.id   46a83db191ecf107a85117ab2bdced4c
#
_cell.length_a   1.000
_cell.length_b   1.000
_cell.length_c   1.000
_cell.angle_alpha   90.00
_cell.angle_beta   90.00
_cell.angle_gamma   90.00
#
_symmetry.space_group_name_H-M   'P 1'
#
loop_
_entity.id
_entity.type
_entity.pdbx_description
1 polymer ?
#
loop_
_entity_poly.entity_id
_entity_poly.type
_entity_poly.pdbx_seq_one_letter_code
_entity_poly.pdbx_strand_id
1 'polypeptide(L)'
;VEQPEKRKHRRRYQSLFWPMILIGVGTAWFLVNIGVFTAANIAVALQLWPLLLIVIGIDILFGRKSPSRGATIGLAFVGLMLAIMYIGPSIGLGASAERKQTLYDVPRDGAEVLNLNIEAGMDSVTINPLIDSNNLIEADLWHFGELELDLDVYDTTKSVTIGEQDVLFNFGFDLGDEENSGWAINLNPAAQLALDFEGGVGQIEMNLEDFNLTDLDLDMGIGSLNIKLPVPQQSYTVDISGGIGEAKVDIPEDTAVQVIASTGIGNTDLPSYLIQVDGEDGFIGEDGTWQTEGFDQAEN
;
A
#
# COMPACT_ATOMS: atom_id res chain seq x y z
N VAL A 1 -62.23 -37.31 17.05
CA VAL A 1 -60.87 -37.76 17.41
C VAL A 1 -59.94 -37.22 16.38
N GLU A 2 -59.31 -36.09 16.72
CA GLU A 2 -58.36 -35.36 15.88
C GLU A 2 -56.97 -36.03 15.97
N GLN A 3 -56.45 -36.50 14.88
CA GLN A 3 -55.10 -37.09 14.84
C GLN A 3 -54.04 -35.96 14.91
N PRO A 4 -53.05 -36.08 15.78
CA PRO A 4 -51.99 -35.06 15.86
C PRO A 4 -51.10 -35.13 14.60
N GLU A 5 -50.99 -33.99 13.88
CA GLU A 5 -50.08 -33.78 12.77
C GLU A 5 -48.64 -34.02 13.18
N LYS A 6 -48.00 -35.06 12.62
CA LYS A 6 -46.58 -35.33 12.78
C LYS A 6 -45.76 -34.23 12.13
N ARG A 7 -45.32 -33.24 12.91
CA ARG A 7 -44.32 -32.25 12.50
C ARG A 7 -43.07 -33.00 12.01
N LYS A 8 -42.85 -33.06 10.69
CA LYS A 8 -41.62 -33.53 10.10
C LYS A 8 -40.49 -32.56 10.50
N HIS A 9 -39.67 -32.92 11.47
CA HIS A 9 -38.40 -32.26 11.74
C HIS A 9 -37.55 -32.31 10.47
N ARG A 10 -37.48 -31.22 9.72
CA ARG A 10 -36.49 -31.04 8.66
C ARG A 10 -35.10 -31.05 9.32
N ARG A 11 -34.43 -32.21 9.29
CA ARG A 11 -33.00 -32.28 9.62
C ARG A 11 -32.27 -31.31 8.70
N ARG A 12 -31.77 -30.20 9.25
CA ARG A 12 -30.82 -29.33 8.56
C ARG A 12 -29.55 -30.16 8.38
N TYR A 13 -29.31 -30.65 7.19
CA TYR A 13 -28.05 -31.27 6.83
C TYR A 13 -26.98 -30.15 6.83
N GLN A 14 -25.97 -30.30 7.69
CA GLN A 14 -24.82 -29.44 7.69
C GLN A 14 -23.83 -30.06 6.69
N SER A 15 -23.28 -29.21 5.80
CA SER A 15 -22.21 -29.64 4.90
C SER A 15 -20.97 -30.01 5.71
N LEU A 16 -20.33 -31.13 5.39
CA LEU A 16 -19.05 -31.53 5.98
C LEU A 16 -17.85 -30.85 5.29
N PHE A 17 -18.07 -29.87 4.43
CA PHE A 17 -17.04 -29.12 3.74
C PHE A 17 -16.07 -28.44 4.73
N TRP A 18 -16.60 -27.66 5.68
CA TRP A 18 -15.78 -26.95 6.66
C TRP A 18 -14.90 -27.85 7.55
N PRO A 19 -15.42 -28.96 8.09
CA PRO A 19 -14.56 -29.93 8.78
C PRO A 19 -13.39 -30.44 7.92
N MET A 20 -13.63 -30.67 6.61
CA MET A 20 -12.55 -31.11 5.71
C MET A 20 -11.51 -30.03 5.47
N ILE A 21 -11.92 -28.78 5.32
CA ILE A 21 -10.97 -27.63 5.21
C ILE A 21 -10.12 -27.51 6.48
N LEU A 22 -10.72 -27.59 7.67
CA LEU A 22 -9.97 -27.54 8.93
C LEU A 22 -8.94 -28.66 9.06
N ILE A 23 -9.29 -29.89 8.64
CA ILE A 23 -8.34 -31.01 8.60
C ILE A 23 -7.22 -30.70 7.61
N GLY A 24 -7.54 -30.12 6.43
CA GLY A 24 -6.56 -29.70 5.44
C GLY A 24 -5.56 -28.67 5.97
N VAL A 25 -6.05 -27.63 6.62
CA VAL A 25 -5.21 -26.60 7.27
C VAL A 25 -4.31 -27.24 8.35
N GLY A 26 -4.87 -28.11 9.21
CA GLY A 26 -4.09 -28.82 10.22
C GLY A 26 -3.02 -29.73 9.60
N THR A 27 -3.35 -30.41 8.49
CA THR A 27 -2.38 -31.25 7.77
C THR A 27 -1.27 -30.40 7.15
N ALA A 28 -1.59 -29.29 6.51
CA ALA A 28 -0.59 -28.37 5.94
C ALA A 28 0.33 -27.85 7.05
N TRP A 29 -0.24 -27.39 8.17
CA TRP A 29 0.54 -26.93 9.31
C TRP A 29 1.47 -28.01 9.88
N PHE A 30 0.98 -29.25 9.99
CA PHE A 30 1.81 -30.38 10.43
C PHE A 30 2.96 -30.65 9.47
N LEU A 31 2.72 -30.59 8.14
CA LEU A 31 3.75 -30.78 7.11
C LEU A 31 4.84 -29.69 7.17
N VAL A 32 4.48 -28.46 7.54
CA VAL A 32 5.45 -27.39 7.81
C VAL A 32 6.30 -27.71 9.02
N ASN A 33 5.69 -28.15 10.13
CA ASN A 33 6.43 -28.44 11.37
C ASN A 33 7.44 -29.60 11.23
N ILE A 34 7.17 -30.57 10.36
CA ILE A 34 8.10 -31.68 10.08
C ILE A 34 9.07 -31.39 8.93
N GLY A 35 9.06 -30.15 8.39
CA GLY A 35 9.96 -29.70 7.33
C GLY A 35 9.69 -30.24 5.92
N VAL A 36 8.52 -30.85 5.67
CA VAL A 36 8.11 -31.27 4.33
C VAL A 36 7.65 -30.08 3.48
N PHE A 37 7.00 -29.09 4.11
CA PHE A 37 6.62 -27.83 3.49
C PHE A 37 7.53 -26.70 3.97
N THR A 38 7.95 -25.86 3.04
CA THR A 38 8.72 -24.64 3.25
C THR A 38 7.83 -23.40 3.16
N ALA A 39 8.39 -22.22 3.39
CA ALA A 39 7.69 -20.94 3.19
C ALA A 39 7.14 -20.81 1.75
N ALA A 40 7.89 -21.26 0.74
CA ALA A 40 7.45 -21.25 -0.65
C ALA A 40 6.16 -22.08 -0.88
N ASN A 41 6.02 -23.24 -0.20
CA ASN A 41 4.80 -24.04 -0.30
C ASN A 41 3.59 -23.32 0.32
N ILE A 42 3.79 -22.53 1.40
CA ILE A 42 2.75 -21.72 2.01
C ILE A 42 2.35 -20.56 1.09
N ALA A 43 3.34 -19.91 0.45
CA ALA A 43 3.11 -18.83 -0.50
C ALA A 43 2.22 -19.31 -1.67
N VAL A 44 2.41 -20.54 -2.18
CA VAL A 44 1.50 -21.14 -3.17
C VAL A 44 0.05 -21.19 -2.67
N ALA A 45 -0.17 -21.59 -1.42
CA ALA A 45 -1.52 -21.65 -0.86
C ALA A 45 -2.17 -20.26 -0.76
N LEU A 46 -1.38 -19.26 -0.37
CA LEU A 46 -1.83 -17.87 -0.29
C LEU A 46 -2.11 -17.29 -1.68
N GLN A 47 -1.30 -17.59 -2.68
CA GLN A 47 -1.55 -17.18 -4.07
C GLN A 47 -2.85 -17.76 -4.64
N LEU A 48 -3.21 -18.98 -4.23
CA LEU A 48 -4.38 -19.69 -4.75
C LEU A 48 -5.65 -19.49 -3.90
N TRP A 49 -5.67 -18.52 -2.97
CA TRP A 49 -6.86 -18.26 -2.15
C TRP A 49 -8.16 -18.02 -2.93
N PRO A 50 -8.16 -17.44 -4.19
CA PRO A 50 -9.39 -17.28 -4.94
C PRO A 50 -10.06 -18.60 -5.30
N LEU A 51 -9.28 -19.70 -5.42
CA LEU A 51 -9.86 -21.04 -5.65
C LEU A 51 -10.74 -21.48 -4.48
N LEU A 52 -10.43 -21.06 -3.26
CA LEU A 52 -11.26 -21.34 -2.09
C LEU A 52 -12.63 -20.71 -2.24
N LEU A 53 -12.76 -19.49 -2.77
CA LEU A 53 -14.04 -18.85 -3.03
C LEU A 53 -14.86 -19.60 -4.07
N ILE A 54 -14.22 -20.09 -5.13
CA ILE A 54 -14.88 -20.92 -6.16
C ILE A 54 -15.44 -22.20 -5.52
N VAL A 55 -14.63 -22.87 -4.70
CA VAL A 55 -15.05 -24.14 -4.06
C VAL A 55 -16.14 -23.92 -3.03
N ILE A 56 -16.10 -22.82 -2.26
CA ILE A 56 -17.20 -22.41 -1.39
C ILE A 56 -18.49 -22.23 -2.19
N GLY A 57 -18.42 -21.56 -3.34
CA GLY A 57 -19.57 -21.41 -4.25
C GLY A 57 -20.12 -22.76 -4.72
N ILE A 58 -19.25 -23.69 -5.09
CA ILE A 58 -19.63 -25.06 -5.48
C ILE A 58 -20.29 -25.82 -4.31
N ASP A 59 -19.75 -25.72 -3.08
CA ASP A 59 -20.33 -26.34 -1.91
C ASP A 59 -21.73 -25.78 -1.58
N ILE A 60 -21.92 -24.47 -1.73
CA ILE A 60 -23.24 -23.83 -1.54
C ILE A 60 -24.27 -24.39 -2.54
N LEU A 61 -23.87 -24.59 -3.78
CA LEU A 61 -24.77 -25.09 -4.86
C LEU A 61 -25.06 -26.60 -4.74
N PHE A 62 -24.07 -27.41 -4.41
CA PHE A 62 -24.13 -28.85 -4.51
C PHE A 62 -24.00 -29.59 -3.17
N GLY A 63 -23.21 -29.04 -2.22
CA GLY A 63 -22.90 -29.69 -0.94
C GLY A 63 -24.06 -29.72 0.04
N ARG A 64 -24.98 -28.75 -0.01
CA ARG A 64 -26.14 -28.67 0.88
C ARG A 64 -27.19 -29.76 0.63
N LYS A 65 -27.13 -30.48 -0.48
CA LYS A 65 -28.10 -31.57 -0.81
C LYS A 65 -27.80 -32.87 -0.06
N SER A 66 -26.53 -33.08 0.35
CA SER A 66 -26.10 -34.31 1.04
C SER A 66 -24.75 -34.03 1.77
N PRO A 67 -24.62 -34.47 3.05
CA PRO A 67 -23.36 -34.30 3.79
C PRO A 67 -22.16 -34.95 3.11
N SER A 68 -22.36 -36.09 2.44
CA SER A 68 -21.30 -36.80 1.72
C SER A 68 -20.78 -36.03 0.52
N ARG A 69 -21.61 -35.24 -0.19
CA ARG A 69 -21.16 -34.41 -1.31
C ARG A 69 -20.27 -33.28 -0.82
N GLY A 70 -20.66 -32.60 0.27
CA GLY A 70 -19.80 -31.57 0.86
C GLY A 70 -18.45 -32.13 1.34
N ALA A 71 -18.46 -33.34 1.94
CA ALA A 71 -17.21 -34.01 2.33
C ALA A 71 -16.34 -34.37 1.11
N THR A 72 -16.94 -34.86 0.02
CA THR A 72 -16.19 -35.19 -1.23
C THR A 72 -15.60 -33.94 -1.87
N ILE A 73 -16.36 -32.83 -1.96
CA ILE A 73 -15.87 -31.55 -2.49
C ILE A 73 -14.71 -31.02 -1.63
N GLY A 74 -14.90 -31.01 -0.30
CA GLY A 74 -13.84 -30.54 0.63
C GLY A 74 -12.58 -31.40 0.55
N LEU A 75 -12.73 -32.74 0.53
CA LEU A 75 -11.57 -33.64 0.44
C LEU A 75 -10.82 -33.51 -0.89
N ALA A 76 -11.57 -33.41 -2.00
CA ALA A 76 -10.96 -33.21 -3.31
C ALA A 76 -10.20 -31.88 -3.38
N PHE A 77 -10.78 -30.82 -2.83
CA PHE A 77 -10.12 -29.51 -2.76
C PHE A 77 -8.86 -29.56 -1.89
N VAL A 78 -8.94 -30.11 -0.69
CA VAL A 78 -7.76 -30.25 0.20
C VAL A 78 -6.66 -31.07 -0.46
N GLY A 79 -7.02 -32.21 -1.08
CA GLY A 79 -6.04 -33.05 -1.77
C GLY A 79 -5.37 -32.31 -2.94
N LEU A 80 -6.17 -31.57 -3.74
CA LEU A 80 -5.66 -30.76 -4.83
C LEU A 80 -4.72 -29.64 -4.32
N MET A 81 -5.14 -28.91 -3.28
CA MET A 81 -4.33 -27.83 -2.69
C MET A 81 -3.01 -28.35 -2.13
N LEU A 82 -3.02 -29.45 -1.37
CA LEU A 82 -1.79 -30.03 -0.85
C LEU A 82 -0.85 -30.51 -1.97
N ALA A 83 -1.41 -31.07 -3.05
CA ALA A 83 -0.63 -31.45 -4.22
C ALA A 83 0.00 -30.26 -4.93
N ILE A 84 -0.80 -29.18 -5.14
CA ILE A 84 -0.30 -27.95 -5.77
C ILE A 84 0.72 -27.26 -4.84
N MET A 85 0.49 -27.21 -3.53
CA MET A 85 1.45 -26.69 -2.56
C MET A 85 2.79 -27.46 -2.63
N TYR A 86 2.73 -28.77 -2.79
CA TYR A 86 3.94 -29.60 -2.86
C TYR A 86 4.73 -29.43 -4.17
N ILE A 87 4.03 -29.42 -5.31
CA ILE A 87 4.63 -29.36 -6.65
C ILE A 87 4.88 -27.90 -7.09
N GLY A 88 4.08 -26.96 -6.60
CA GLY A 88 4.05 -25.56 -7.03
C GLY A 88 5.43 -24.89 -7.04
N PRO A 89 6.22 -24.96 -5.97
CA PRO A 89 7.56 -24.36 -5.96
C PRO A 89 8.49 -24.90 -7.07
N SER A 90 8.34 -26.18 -7.44
CA SER A 90 9.14 -26.77 -8.50
C SER A 90 8.82 -26.26 -9.91
N ILE A 91 7.65 -25.63 -10.09
CA ILE A 91 7.19 -25.04 -11.36
C ILE A 91 7.06 -23.52 -11.27
N GLY A 92 7.67 -22.90 -10.26
CA GLY A 92 7.72 -21.45 -10.08
C GLY A 92 6.49 -20.83 -9.39
N LEU A 93 5.52 -21.63 -8.92
CA LEU A 93 4.45 -21.12 -8.07
C LEU A 93 4.96 -20.91 -6.63
N GLY A 94 4.50 -19.85 -5.99
CA GLY A 94 4.93 -19.53 -4.61
C GLY A 94 6.38 -19.08 -4.52
N ALA A 95 7.05 -18.85 -5.65
CA ALA A 95 8.27 -18.06 -5.63
C ALA A 95 7.83 -16.67 -5.14
N SER A 96 8.35 -16.25 -4.01
CA SER A 96 8.36 -14.85 -3.66
C SER A 96 9.06 -14.15 -4.81
N ALA A 97 8.47 -13.10 -5.36
CA ALA A 97 9.23 -12.25 -6.26
C ALA A 97 10.49 -11.86 -5.49
N GLU A 98 11.63 -12.12 -6.07
CA GLU A 98 12.90 -11.77 -5.45
C GLU A 98 12.93 -10.23 -5.40
N ARG A 99 13.04 -9.67 -4.21
CA ARG A 99 13.17 -8.24 -4.04
C ARG A 99 14.50 -7.81 -4.65
N LYS A 100 14.45 -6.85 -5.54
CA LYS A 100 15.61 -6.30 -6.24
C LYS A 100 15.92 -4.92 -5.69
N GLN A 101 17.18 -4.57 -5.68
CA GLN A 101 17.64 -3.23 -5.36
C GLN A 101 18.08 -2.54 -6.66
N THR A 102 17.55 -1.36 -6.91
CA THR A 102 17.95 -0.51 -8.03
C THR A 102 18.41 0.84 -7.48
N LEU A 103 19.63 1.24 -7.82
CA LEU A 103 20.14 2.58 -7.56
C LEU A 103 19.84 3.45 -8.77
N TYR A 104 19.22 4.61 -8.54
CA TYR A 104 18.84 5.53 -9.60
C TYR A 104 19.33 6.93 -9.28
N ASP A 105 20.29 7.40 -10.07
CA ASP A 105 20.92 8.70 -9.91
C ASP A 105 20.59 9.60 -11.09
N VAL A 106 20.10 10.80 -10.82
CA VAL A 106 19.84 11.83 -11.83
C VAL A 106 20.80 13.01 -11.58
N PRO A 107 21.73 13.30 -12.47
CA PRO A 107 22.62 14.44 -12.32
C PRO A 107 21.83 15.75 -12.37
N ARG A 108 22.30 16.79 -11.69
CA ARG A 108 21.62 18.09 -11.68
C ARG A 108 21.79 18.84 -13.02
N ASP A 109 22.98 18.85 -13.59
CA ASP A 109 23.30 19.49 -14.90
C ASP A 109 22.71 20.90 -15.09
N GLY A 110 22.69 21.71 -14.00
CA GLY A 110 22.14 23.06 -14.04
C GLY A 110 20.62 23.13 -13.94
N ALA A 111 19.92 22.05 -13.62
CA ALA A 111 18.48 22.09 -13.37
C ALA A 111 18.14 23.01 -12.19
N GLU A 112 17.12 23.86 -12.39
CA GLU A 112 16.59 24.80 -11.41
C GLU A 112 15.23 24.34 -10.87
N VAL A 113 14.50 23.48 -11.63
CA VAL A 113 13.19 22.95 -11.28
C VAL A 113 13.20 21.43 -11.40
N LEU A 114 12.65 20.77 -10.40
CA LEU A 114 12.37 19.34 -10.36
C LEU A 114 10.85 19.12 -10.21
N ASN A 115 10.24 18.52 -11.21
CA ASN A 115 8.91 17.94 -11.10
C ASN A 115 9.10 16.44 -10.85
N LEU A 116 8.73 15.96 -9.68
CA LEU A 116 8.90 14.56 -9.30
C LEU A 116 7.55 13.90 -9.12
N ASN A 117 7.31 12.85 -9.90
CA ASN A 117 6.16 11.97 -9.75
C ASN A 117 6.63 10.62 -9.20
N ILE A 118 6.01 10.18 -8.10
CA ILE A 118 6.33 8.91 -7.43
C ILE A 118 5.05 8.06 -7.35
N GLU A 119 5.09 6.88 -7.94
CA GLU A 119 4.02 5.89 -7.88
C GLU A 119 4.50 4.65 -7.13
N ALA A 120 4.31 4.64 -5.80
CA ALA A 120 4.77 3.56 -4.92
C ALA A 120 3.64 2.58 -4.62
N GLY A 121 3.86 1.29 -4.84
CA GLY A 121 2.86 0.24 -4.60
C GLY A 121 2.62 -0.05 -3.11
N MET A 122 3.40 -0.97 -2.54
CA MET A 122 3.26 -1.41 -1.14
C MET A 122 4.63 -1.40 -0.45
N ASP A 123 5.12 -0.23 -0.07
CA ASP A 123 6.41 -0.10 0.60
C ASP A 123 6.47 1.14 1.51
N SER A 124 7.52 1.22 2.33
CA SER A 124 7.86 2.45 3.00
C SER A 124 8.65 3.36 2.06
N VAL A 125 8.35 4.64 2.06
CA VAL A 125 9.07 5.64 1.27
C VAL A 125 9.62 6.73 2.17
N THR A 126 10.92 7.00 2.04
CA THR A 126 11.58 8.12 2.74
C THR A 126 12.13 9.11 1.74
N ILE A 127 11.80 10.40 1.94
CA ILE A 127 12.34 11.50 1.13
C ILE A 127 13.13 12.44 2.04
N ASN A 128 14.41 12.64 1.70
CA ASN A 128 15.33 13.46 2.49
C ASN A 128 16.14 14.43 1.61
N PRO A 129 16.69 15.51 2.18
CA PRO A 129 17.61 16.38 1.45
C PRO A 129 18.92 15.66 1.14
N LEU A 130 19.38 15.80 -0.10
CA LEU A 130 20.66 15.30 -0.57
C LEU A 130 21.79 16.25 -0.15
N ILE A 131 22.76 15.74 0.60
CA ILE A 131 23.86 16.52 1.15
C ILE A 131 25.14 16.24 0.35
N ASP A 132 25.88 17.28 0.02
CA ASP A 132 27.22 17.21 -0.60
C ASP A 132 27.27 16.39 -1.92
N SER A 133 26.23 16.45 -2.75
CA SER A 133 26.18 15.80 -4.06
C SER A 133 25.90 16.79 -5.19
N ASN A 134 26.39 16.44 -6.39
CA ASN A 134 26.09 17.16 -7.63
C ASN A 134 24.85 16.56 -8.35
N ASN A 135 24.26 15.50 -7.82
CA ASN A 135 23.05 14.92 -8.38
C ASN A 135 21.83 15.75 -7.98
N LEU A 136 20.78 15.63 -8.76
CA LEU A 136 19.45 16.16 -8.48
C LEU A 136 18.65 15.15 -7.63
N ILE A 137 18.79 13.87 -7.93
CA ILE A 137 18.18 12.75 -7.24
C ILE A 137 19.23 11.66 -7.03
N GLU A 138 19.24 11.05 -5.85
CA GLU A 138 19.87 9.77 -5.57
C GLU A 138 18.84 8.88 -4.87
N ALA A 139 18.47 7.79 -5.53
CA ALA A 139 17.43 6.88 -5.01
C ALA A 139 17.95 5.45 -4.87
N ASP A 140 17.62 4.84 -3.73
CA ASP A 140 17.81 3.42 -3.45
C ASP A 140 16.43 2.77 -3.36
N LEU A 141 16.07 2.01 -4.40
CA LEU A 141 14.73 1.52 -4.64
C LEU A 141 14.70 0.00 -4.50
N TRP A 142 14.06 -0.49 -3.43
CA TRP A 142 13.80 -1.91 -3.24
C TRP A 142 12.41 -2.26 -3.75
N HIS A 143 12.31 -3.10 -4.77
CA HIS A 143 11.08 -3.38 -5.50
C HIS A 143 10.94 -4.87 -5.87
N PHE A 144 9.73 -5.30 -6.16
CA PHE A 144 9.43 -6.67 -6.61
C PHE A 144 9.19 -6.76 -8.11
N GLY A 145 8.59 -5.74 -8.69
CA GLY A 145 8.21 -5.66 -10.10
C GLY A 145 9.29 -5.07 -10.99
N GLU A 146 8.87 -4.56 -12.13
CA GLU A 146 9.69 -3.71 -12.98
C GLU A 146 9.46 -2.24 -12.57
N LEU A 147 10.55 -1.48 -12.46
CA LEU A 147 10.46 -0.05 -12.21
C LEU A 147 10.20 0.69 -13.52
N GLU A 148 9.32 1.67 -13.47
CA GLU A 148 9.20 2.72 -14.45
C GLU A 148 10.04 3.90 -14.02
N LEU A 149 11.13 4.16 -14.74
CA LEU A 149 12.06 5.25 -14.48
C LEU A 149 12.11 6.12 -15.73
N ASP A 150 11.43 7.25 -15.71
CA ASP A 150 11.37 8.16 -16.83
C ASP A 150 11.99 9.52 -16.48
N LEU A 151 12.67 10.15 -17.43
CA LEU A 151 13.33 11.42 -17.26
C LEU A 151 13.13 12.28 -18.50
N ASP A 152 12.34 13.32 -18.38
CA ASP A 152 12.19 14.37 -19.37
C ASP A 152 12.97 15.63 -18.97
N VAL A 153 13.70 16.20 -19.92
CA VAL A 153 14.49 17.40 -19.71
C VAL A 153 14.03 18.49 -20.67
N TYR A 154 13.58 19.59 -20.10
CA TYR A 154 13.18 20.77 -20.86
C TYR A 154 13.78 22.03 -20.25
N ASP A 155 14.79 22.62 -20.93
CA ASP A 155 15.57 23.77 -20.48
C ASP A 155 16.20 23.52 -19.09
N THR A 156 15.83 24.28 -18.06
CA THR A 156 16.29 24.10 -16.67
C THR A 156 15.36 23.24 -15.82
N THR A 157 14.33 22.65 -16.41
CA THR A 157 13.35 21.78 -15.74
C THR A 157 13.65 20.32 -16.04
N LYS A 158 13.70 19.50 -14.99
CA LYS A 158 13.70 18.04 -15.10
C LYS A 158 12.40 17.49 -14.51
N SER A 159 11.70 16.67 -15.30
CA SER A 159 10.53 15.92 -14.86
C SER A 159 10.94 14.46 -14.74
N VAL A 160 10.76 13.89 -13.55
CA VAL A 160 11.19 12.52 -13.22
C VAL A 160 9.97 11.75 -12.73
N THR A 161 9.76 10.57 -13.30
CA THR A 161 8.78 9.60 -12.81
C THR A 161 9.52 8.39 -12.25
N ILE A 162 9.17 8.01 -11.02
CA ILE A 162 9.64 6.79 -10.36
C ILE A 162 8.40 5.98 -9.99
N GLY A 163 8.15 4.91 -10.74
CA GLY A 163 6.96 4.07 -10.55
C GLY A 163 7.32 2.59 -10.45
N GLU A 164 6.50 1.82 -9.76
CA GLU A 164 6.55 0.36 -9.81
C GLU A 164 5.37 -0.13 -10.65
N GLN A 165 5.66 -0.79 -11.77
CA GLN A 165 4.61 -1.38 -12.61
C GLN A 165 3.86 -2.45 -11.83
N ASP A 166 2.53 -2.39 -11.90
CA ASP A 166 1.58 -3.26 -11.21
C ASP A 166 2.03 -4.72 -11.14
N VAL A 167 2.41 -5.15 -9.97
CA VAL A 167 2.54 -6.56 -9.64
C VAL A 167 1.15 -7.10 -9.28
N LEU A 168 0.24 -7.10 -10.26
CA LEU A 168 -1.07 -7.73 -10.12
C LEU A 168 -0.86 -9.20 -9.68
N PHE A 169 -1.16 -9.50 -8.41
CA PHE A 169 -1.13 -10.83 -7.80
C PHE A 169 0.19 -11.37 -7.22
N ASN A 170 1.21 -10.57 -7.02
CA ASN A 170 2.31 -11.01 -6.18
C ASN A 170 2.01 -10.71 -4.70
N PHE A 171 1.03 -11.41 -4.10
CA PHE A 171 0.88 -11.49 -2.66
C PHE A 171 2.02 -12.36 -2.09
N GLY A 172 3.25 -11.97 -2.30
CA GLY A 172 4.36 -12.43 -1.51
C GLY A 172 4.27 -11.73 -0.17
N PHE A 173 3.76 -12.39 0.86
CA PHE A 173 4.05 -11.97 2.21
C PHE A 173 5.56 -12.17 2.38
N ASP A 174 6.32 -11.11 2.20
CA ASP A 174 7.71 -11.11 2.61
C ASP A 174 7.72 -11.12 4.13
N LEU A 175 8.05 -12.27 4.69
CA LEU A 175 8.34 -12.46 6.11
C LEU A 175 9.84 -12.28 6.36
N GLY A 176 10.55 -11.63 5.44
CA GLY A 176 11.96 -11.31 5.51
C GLY A 176 12.28 -10.09 6.35
N ASP A 177 13.54 -9.87 6.57
CA ASP A 177 14.10 -8.84 7.45
C ASP A 177 13.63 -7.42 7.06
N GLU A 178 13.04 -6.71 8.00
CA GLU A 178 12.54 -5.33 7.87
C GLU A 178 13.66 -4.29 7.59
N GLU A 179 14.93 -4.67 7.71
CA GLU A 179 16.07 -3.73 7.61
C GLU A 179 16.36 -3.23 6.18
N ASN A 180 15.81 -3.85 5.13
CA ASN A 180 16.06 -3.47 3.73
C ASN A 180 14.75 -3.46 2.93
N SER A 181 13.77 -2.69 3.38
CA SER A 181 12.49 -2.59 2.71
C SER A 181 12.13 -1.13 2.49
N GLY A 182 11.85 -0.79 1.23
CA GLY A 182 11.33 0.52 0.87
C GLY A 182 12.20 1.32 -0.09
N TRP A 183 11.76 2.52 -0.36
CA TRP A 183 12.42 3.47 -1.23
C TRP A 183 13.03 4.59 -0.40
N ALA A 184 14.33 4.78 -0.54
CA ALA A 184 15.04 5.91 0.04
C ALA A 184 15.43 6.87 -1.10
N ILE A 185 14.78 8.04 -1.14
CA ILE A 185 14.94 9.03 -2.21
C ILE A 185 15.54 10.30 -1.59
N ASN A 186 16.73 10.68 -2.05
CA ASN A 186 17.40 11.89 -1.63
C ASN A 186 17.38 12.92 -2.75
N LEU A 187 16.87 14.12 -2.48
CA LEU A 187 16.66 15.16 -3.47
C LEU A 187 17.55 16.38 -3.19
N ASN A 188 18.03 17.02 -4.23
CA ASN A 188 18.86 18.21 -4.08
C ASN A 188 18.02 19.46 -3.77
N PRO A 189 18.18 20.07 -2.58
CA PRO A 189 17.34 21.20 -2.17
C PRO A 189 17.64 22.51 -2.93
N ALA A 190 18.67 22.52 -3.80
CA ALA A 190 18.97 23.71 -4.59
C ALA A 190 18.09 23.88 -5.84
N ALA A 191 17.21 22.93 -6.14
CA ALA A 191 16.16 23.04 -7.14
C ALA A 191 14.80 23.35 -6.50
N GLN A 192 13.92 24.05 -7.23
CA GLN A 192 12.50 24.14 -6.84
C GLN A 192 11.86 22.78 -7.01
N LEU A 193 11.04 22.37 -6.06
CA LEU A 193 10.40 21.05 -6.02
C LEU A 193 8.88 21.16 -6.18
N ALA A 194 8.34 20.52 -7.22
CA ALA A 194 6.95 20.11 -7.29
C ALA A 194 6.90 18.58 -7.14
N LEU A 195 6.18 18.09 -6.15
CA LEU A 195 6.11 16.67 -5.82
C LEU A 195 4.68 16.17 -5.89
N ASP A 196 4.49 15.15 -6.72
CA ASP A 196 3.27 14.36 -6.83
C ASP A 196 3.57 12.93 -6.38
N PHE A 197 2.82 12.43 -5.42
CA PHE A 197 3.05 11.12 -4.81
C PHE A 197 1.76 10.31 -4.74
N GLU A 198 1.74 9.19 -5.43
CA GLU A 198 0.68 8.19 -5.33
C GLU A 198 1.19 6.94 -4.60
N GLY A 199 0.60 6.63 -3.44
CA GLY A 199 0.98 5.48 -2.61
C GLY A 199 -0.16 4.51 -2.35
N GLY A 200 0.10 3.20 -2.51
CA GLY A 200 -0.90 2.17 -2.22
C GLY A 200 -1.03 1.88 -0.71
N VAL A 201 -0.09 1.14 -0.15
CA VAL A 201 -0.08 0.74 1.28
C VAL A 201 1.32 0.89 1.84
N GLY A 202 1.50 1.69 2.89
CA GLY A 202 2.84 1.85 3.45
C GLY A 202 3.00 2.94 4.48
N GLN A 203 4.26 3.25 4.76
CA GLN A 203 4.65 4.34 5.64
C GLN A 203 5.47 5.34 4.84
N ILE A 204 5.09 6.61 4.88
CA ILE A 204 5.76 7.69 4.16
C ILE A 204 6.34 8.67 5.16
N GLU A 205 7.63 8.94 5.01
CA GLU A 205 8.34 9.93 5.78
C GLU A 205 9.02 10.94 4.84
N MET A 206 8.65 12.22 4.93
CA MET A 206 9.20 13.28 4.09
C MET A 206 9.80 14.39 4.94
N ASN A 207 11.09 14.60 4.81
CA ASN A 207 11.75 15.77 5.39
C ASN A 207 12.00 16.81 4.29
N LEU A 208 11.09 17.77 4.17
CA LEU A 208 11.14 18.82 3.14
C LEU A 208 11.59 20.17 3.71
N GLU A 209 12.10 20.24 4.95
CA GLU A 209 12.44 21.49 5.63
C GLU A 209 13.42 22.39 4.85
N ASP A 210 14.35 21.79 4.09
CA ASP A 210 15.38 22.52 3.35
C ASP A 210 15.00 22.84 1.89
N PHE A 211 13.80 22.44 1.44
CA PHE A 211 13.40 22.55 0.03
C PHE A 211 12.69 23.87 -0.28
N ASN A 212 12.85 24.34 -1.52
CA ASN A 212 12.00 25.36 -2.11
C ASN A 212 10.80 24.67 -2.79
N LEU A 213 9.79 24.34 -1.97
CA LEU A 213 8.60 23.65 -2.40
C LEU A 213 7.66 24.61 -3.14
N THR A 214 7.13 24.16 -4.28
CA THR A 214 6.16 24.94 -5.08
C THR A 214 4.79 24.28 -5.10
N ASP A 215 4.74 22.94 -5.01
CA ASP A 215 3.51 22.15 -4.97
C ASP A 215 3.77 20.80 -4.32
N LEU A 216 2.77 20.29 -3.59
CA LEU A 216 2.81 18.98 -2.95
C LEU A 216 1.44 18.33 -3.01
N ASP A 217 1.32 17.28 -3.81
CA ASP A 217 0.12 16.46 -3.94
C ASP A 217 0.42 15.04 -3.46
N LEU A 218 -0.40 14.53 -2.54
CA LEU A 218 -0.18 13.24 -1.88
C LEU A 218 -1.47 12.44 -1.85
N ASP A 219 -1.50 11.34 -2.57
CA ASP A 219 -2.61 10.38 -2.55
C ASP A 219 -2.14 9.04 -1.95
N MET A 220 -2.77 8.63 -0.85
CA MET A 220 -2.44 7.40 -0.13
C MET A 220 -3.64 6.48 0.00
N GLY A 221 -3.44 5.19 -0.27
CA GLY A 221 -4.45 4.17 0.00
C GLY A 221 -4.61 3.88 1.50
N ILE A 222 -3.64 3.21 2.10
CA ILE A 222 -3.67 2.80 3.52
C ILE A 222 -2.29 2.97 4.14
N GLY A 223 -2.19 3.71 5.26
CA GLY A 223 -0.90 3.81 5.95
C GLY A 223 -0.73 4.99 6.86
N SER A 224 0.52 5.38 7.08
CA SER A 224 0.88 6.56 7.88
C SER A 224 1.78 7.49 7.09
N LEU A 225 1.51 8.77 7.22
CA LEU A 225 2.24 9.86 6.58
C LEU A 225 2.84 10.77 7.65
N ASN A 226 4.12 11.05 7.55
CA ASN A 226 4.81 12.01 8.42
C ASN A 226 5.61 12.98 7.54
N ILE A 227 5.22 14.25 7.54
CA ILE A 227 5.84 15.27 6.69
C ILE A 227 6.31 16.43 7.54
N LYS A 228 7.51 16.92 7.23
CA LYS A 228 8.02 18.20 7.69
C LYS A 228 8.10 19.17 6.53
N LEU A 229 7.31 20.22 6.59
CA LEU A 229 7.23 21.23 5.54
C LEU A 229 8.31 22.33 5.68
N PRO A 230 8.76 22.93 4.56
CA PRO A 230 9.73 24.01 4.60
C PRO A 230 9.11 25.33 5.00
N VAL A 231 9.97 26.30 5.42
CA VAL A 231 9.61 27.71 5.45
C VAL A 231 9.61 28.23 4.00
N PRO A 232 8.46 28.56 3.42
CA PRO A 232 8.40 28.91 2.00
C PRO A 232 8.99 30.27 1.70
N GLN A 233 9.53 30.40 0.52
CA GLN A 233 9.88 31.70 -0.07
C GLN A 233 8.67 32.36 -0.75
N GLN A 234 7.66 31.57 -1.08
CA GLN A 234 6.35 31.98 -1.62
C GLN A 234 5.27 31.03 -1.09
N SER A 235 4.00 31.43 -1.17
CA SER A 235 2.88 30.55 -0.79
C SER A 235 2.84 29.29 -1.66
N TYR A 236 2.50 28.16 -1.06
CA TYR A 236 2.29 26.90 -1.75
C TYR A 236 1.10 26.14 -1.14
N THR A 237 0.57 25.20 -1.89
CA THR A 237 -0.54 24.34 -1.45
C THR A 237 0.00 22.94 -1.16
N VAL A 238 -0.56 22.32 -0.12
CA VAL A 238 -0.36 20.91 0.19
C VAL A 238 -1.72 20.25 0.11
N ASP A 239 -1.87 19.30 -0.81
CA ASP A 239 -3.06 18.45 -0.96
C ASP A 239 -2.74 17.06 -0.43
N ILE A 240 -3.56 16.56 0.51
CA ILE A 240 -3.39 15.25 1.12
C ILE A 240 -4.68 14.48 1.04
N SER A 241 -4.70 13.45 0.20
CA SER A 241 -5.80 12.50 0.08
C SER A 241 -5.43 11.16 0.71
N GLY A 242 -6.31 10.60 1.53
CA GLY A 242 -6.05 9.33 2.19
C GLY A 242 -7.28 8.45 2.34
N GLY A 243 -7.13 7.15 2.05
CA GLY A 243 -8.20 6.17 2.27
C GLY A 243 -8.36 5.80 3.74
N ILE A 244 -7.34 5.20 4.35
CA ILE A 244 -7.33 4.76 5.76
C ILE A 244 -5.95 5.02 6.38
N GLY A 245 -5.90 5.84 7.44
CA GLY A 245 -4.62 6.05 8.09
C GLY A 245 -4.52 7.29 8.95
N GLU A 246 -3.28 7.70 9.21
CA GLU A 246 -2.93 8.88 9.98
C GLU A 246 -1.92 9.72 9.19
N ALA A 247 -2.22 11.00 9.02
CA ALA A 247 -1.29 11.97 8.48
C ALA A 247 -0.85 12.95 9.57
N LYS A 248 0.45 13.07 9.77
CA LYS A 248 1.07 14.07 10.63
C LYS A 248 1.85 15.06 9.78
N VAL A 249 1.50 16.34 9.90
CA VAL A 249 2.13 17.40 9.12
C VAL A 249 2.73 18.45 10.07
N ASP A 250 4.05 18.50 10.11
CA ASP A 250 4.79 19.51 10.87
C ASP A 250 5.01 20.73 9.96
N ILE A 251 4.43 21.88 10.34
CA ILE A 251 4.46 23.14 9.58
C ILE A 251 5.21 24.20 10.41
N PRO A 252 6.14 24.96 9.84
CA PRO A 252 6.78 26.07 10.56
C PRO A 252 5.79 27.22 10.87
N GLU A 253 5.92 27.86 12.05
CA GLU A 253 4.94 28.87 12.51
C GLU A 253 4.88 30.09 11.60
N ASP A 254 5.78 30.63 10.99
CA ASP A 254 5.72 31.84 10.16
C ASP A 254 5.58 31.53 8.66
N THR A 255 4.74 30.56 8.33
CA THR A 255 4.62 30.01 6.96
C THR A 255 3.29 30.41 6.32
N ALA A 256 3.28 30.89 5.08
CA ALA A 256 2.07 31.08 4.29
C ALA A 256 1.76 29.79 3.53
N VAL A 257 0.98 28.89 4.13
CA VAL A 257 0.61 27.60 3.55
C VAL A 257 -0.89 27.33 3.66
N GLN A 258 -1.43 26.67 2.65
CA GLN A 258 -2.75 26.06 2.67
C GLN A 258 -2.58 24.54 2.63
N VAL A 259 -3.26 23.85 3.53
CA VAL A 259 -3.34 22.39 3.57
C VAL A 259 -4.77 21.98 3.23
N ILE A 260 -4.94 21.16 2.22
CA ILE A 260 -6.19 20.50 1.87
C ILE A 260 -6.02 19.04 2.27
N ALA A 261 -6.86 18.52 3.16
CA ALA A 261 -6.77 17.14 3.61
C ALA A 261 -8.12 16.45 3.51
N SER A 262 -8.12 15.24 2.96
CA SER A 262 -9.29 14.37 2.85
C SER A 262 -8.92 12.94 3.26
N THR A 263 -9.55 12.43 4.32
CA THR A 263 -9.33 11.07 4.81
C THR A 263 -10.64 10.30 4.89
N GLY A 264 -10.67 9.09 4.34
CA GLY A 264 -11.85 8.22 4.41
C GLY A 264 -12.09 7.66 5.82
N ILE A 265 -11.05 7.09 6.44
CA ILE A 265 -11.05 6.60 7.83
C ILE A 265 -9.70 6.95 8.46
N GLY A 266 -9.70 7.86 9.42
CA GLY A 266 -8.46 8.31 10.06
C GLY A 266 -8.54 9.75 10.51
N ASN A 267 -7.38 10.33 10.76
CA ASN A 267 -7.26 11.73 11.15
C ASN A 267 -5.99 12.36 10.56
N THR A 268 -6.05 13.67 10.39
CA THR A 268 -4.89 14.48 10.05
C THR A 268 -4.47 15.28 11.28
N ASP A 269 -3.25 15.06 11.78
CA ASP A 269 -2.69 15.80 12.91
C ASP A 269 -1.99 17.05 12.37
N LEU A 270 -2.64 18.18 12.49
CA LEU A 270 -2.18 19.49 12.06
C LEU A 270 -1.85 20.40 13.24
N PRO A 271 -0.89 21.31 13.10
CA PRO A 271 -0.61 22.31 14.13
C PRO A 271 -1.83 23.15 14.50
N SER A 272 -2.02 23.39 15.79
CA SER A 272 -3.21 24.07 16.35
C SER A 272 -3.34 25.55 15.99
N TYR A 273 -2.34 26.16 15.38
CA TYR A 273 -2.38 27.55 14.89
C TYR A 273 -2.96 27.69 13.47
N LEU A 274 -3.20 26.59 12.77
CA LEU A 274 -3.90 26.61 11.49
C LEU A 274 -5.39 26.91 11.69
N ILE A 275 -5.92 27.69 10.78
CA ILE A 275 -7.34 28.08 10.77
C ILE A 275 -8.05 27.23 9.71
N GLN A 276 -9.05 26.48 10.12
CA GLN A 276 -9.91 25.78 9.17
C GLN A 276 -10.80 26.80 8.47
N VAL A 277 -10.71 26.86 7.16
CA VAL A 277 -11.46 27.79 6.31
C VAL A 277 -12.62 27.14 5.57
N ASP A 278 -12.53 25.82 5.33
CA ASP A 278 -13.60 25.01 4.74
C ASP A 278 -13.50 23.57 5.25
N GLY A 279 -14.60 22.81 5.19
CA GLY A 279 -14.67 21.39 5.53
C GLY A 279 -15.69 21.05 6.60
N GLU A 280 -15.93 19.74 6.74
CA GLU A 280 -16.85 19.15 7.71
C GLU A 280 -16.15 18.05 8.49
N ASP A 281 -16.28 18.05 9.83
CA ASP A 281 -15.82 16.94 10.66
C ASP A 281 -16.69 15.71 10.40
N GLY A 282 -16.16 14.72 9.70
CA GLY A 282 -16.82 13.45 9.45
C GLY A 282 -16.82 12.56 10.70
N PHE A 283 -17.78 11.64 10.79
CA PHE A 283 -17.86 10.69 11.93
C PHE A 283 -16.69 9.68 11.95
N ILE A 284 -16.09 9.38 10.82
CA ILE A 284 -15.02 8.37 10.64
C ILE A 284 -13.84 8.85 9.81
N GLY A 285 -13.94 10.02 9.18
CA GLY A 285 -12.89 10.65 8.39
C GLY A 285 -12.95 12.16 8.53
N GLU A 286 -11.95 12.83 8.01
CA GLU A 286 -11.79 14.28 8.03
C GLU A 286 -11.68 14.81 6.61
N ASP A 287 -12.35 15.92 6.33
CA ASP A 287 -12.31 16.60 5.03
C ASP A 287 -12.31 18.10 5.28
N GLY A 288 -11.29 18.80 4.83
CA GLY A 288 -11.19 20.23 5.09
C GLY A 288 -9.99 20.91 4.46
N THR A 289 -10.06 22.23 4.55
CA THR A 289 -8.99 23.14 4.13
C THR A 289 -8.57 23.99 5.30
N TRP A 290 -7.30 24.02 5.59
CA TRP A 290 -6.70 24.80 6.67
C TRP A 290 -5.67 25.76 6.09
N GLN A 291 -5.55 26.92 6.70
CA GLN A 291 -4.60 27.95 6.28
C GLN A 291 -3.86 28.53 7.48
N THR A 292 -2.63 28.99 7.23
CA THR A 292 -1.93 29.86 8.18
C THR A 292 -2.49 31.28 8.13
N GLU A 293 -2.34 32.03 9.22
CA GLU A 293 -2.72 33.44 9.25
C GLU A 293 -1.91 34.25 8.21
N GLY A 294 -2.58 34.87 7.28
CA GLY A 294 -1.94 35.68 6.23
C GLY A 294 -1.71 34.97 4.89
N PHE A 295 -2.14 33.71 4.72
CA PHE A 295 -2.05 33.01 3.43
C PHE A 295 -2.66 33.83 2.27
N ASP A 296 -3.88 34.36 2.43
CA ASP A 296 -4.57 35.18 1.42
C ASP A 296 -3.83 36.49 1.08
N GLN A 297 -2.92 36.96 1.93
CA GLN A 297 -2.13 38.17 1.69
C GLN A 297 -0.85 37.90 0.91
N ALA A 298 -0.41 36.67 0.87
CA ALA A 298 0.81 36.26 0.16
C ALA A 298 0.55 36.01 -1.33
N GLU A 299 -0.70 35.80 -1.74
CA GLU A 299 -1.09 35.65 -3.16
C GLU A 299 -1.21 37.00 -3.91
N ASN A 300 -1.12 38.15 -3.25
CA ASN A 300 -1.17 39.48 -3.82
C ASN A 300 0.20 40.16 -3.82
#